data_7d6b2075f58e41555c47c8f0af436c8b
#
_entry.id   7d6b2075f58e41555c47c8f0af436c8b
#
_cell.length_a   1.000
_cell.length_b   1.000
_cell.length_c   1.000
_cell.angle_alpha   90.00
_cell.angle_beta   90.00
_cell.angle_gamma   90.00
#
_symmetry.space_group_name_H-M   'P 1'
#
loop_
_entity.id
_entity.type
_entity.pdbx_description
1 polymer ?
#
loop_
_entity_poly.entity_id
_entity_poly.type
_entity_poly.pdbx_seq_one_letter_code
_entity_poly.pdbx_strand_id
1 'polypeptide(L)'
;MSKIQITFLIVIVTAVAVIFFLSSSDQNNQTTYYPQEDQMSLVTISTSAGDIHLELDAENAPITVANFLQLAKDGYYNGTIFHRIIDGFMVQGGGLDENMAPKPTGTEPIQNEANNGLKNDRGTLAMARTMDPHSCTGQFFINHKDNDFLNHTSETSQGWGYAVFGSVIDGMDIVDQIALSTTSTVGGY
;
A
#
# COMPACT_ATOMS: atom_id res chain seq x y z
N MET A 1 -5.10 1.98 -26.68
CA MET A 1 -5.23 2.32 -25.26
C MET A 1 -4.18 1.50 -24.52
N SER A 2 -3.20 2.17 -23.95
CA SER A 2 -2.15 1.48 -23.16
C SER A 2 -2.75 1.09 -21.80
N LYS A 3 -2.96 -0.21 -21.57
CA LYS A 3 -3.38 -0.74 -20.26
C LYS A 3 -2.12 -0.95 -19.44
N ILE A 4 -2.00 -0.27 -18.31
CA ILE A 4 -0.84 -0.36 -17.43
C ILE A 4 -1.03 -1.58 -16.53
N GLN A 5 -0.29 -2.65 -16.82
CA GLN A 5 -0.30 -3.88 -16.01
C GLN A 5 0.64 -3.75 -14.82
N ILE A 6 0.24 -4.34 -13.71
CA ILE A 6 1.01 -4.39 -12.46
C ILE A 6 1.55 -5.81 -12.27
N THR A 7 2.85 -5.92 -12.05
CA THR A 7 3.52 -7.16 -11.63
C THR A 7 4.30 -6.85 -10.36
N PHE A 8 4.14 -7.65 -9.31
CA PHE A 8 4.82 -7.44 -8.05
C PHE A 8 6.09 -8.29 -7.96
N LEU A 9 7.21 -7.64 -7.69
CA LEU A 9 8.42 -8.28 -7.19
C LEU A 9 8.61 -7.84 -5.73
N ILE A 10 8.44 -8.77 -4.78
CA ILE A 10 8.71 -8.48 -3.37
C ILE A 10 10.18 -8.78 -3.12
N VAL A 11 10.96 -7.76 -2.83
CA VAL A 11 12.31 -7.90 -2.30
C VAL A 11 12.24 -7.63 -0.81
N ILE A 12 12.20 -8.69 0.01
CA ILE A 12 12.36 -8.56 1.45
C ILE A 12 13.87 -8.46 1.71
N VAL A 13 14.36 -7.27 1.99
CA VAL A 13 15.73 -7.08 2.47
C VAL A 13 15.74 -7.37 3.96
N THR A 14 16.09 -8.60 4.34
CA THR A 14 16.44 -8.92 5.73
C THR A 14 17.84 -8.38 6.01
N ALA A 15 17.94 -7.37 6.85
CA ALA A 15 19.23 -6.92 7.36
C ALA A 15 19.86 -8.03 8.21
N VAL A 16 21.03 -8.50 7.81
CA VAL A 16 21.82 -9.49 8.58
C VAL A 16 22.41 -8.79 9.78
N ALA A 17 21.87 -9.05 10.96
CA ALA A 17 22.46 -8.59 12.23
C ALA A 17 23.77 -9.35 12.49
N VAL A 18 24.89 -8.62 12.56
CA VAL A 18 26.16 -9.13 13.03
C VAL A 18 26.09 -9.25 14.56
N ILE A 19 26.03 -10.48 15.07
CA ILE A 19 26.02 -10.76 16.50
C ILE A 19 27.46 -10.64 17.02
N PHE A 20 27.73 -9.60 17.81
CA PHE A 20 28.93 -9.55 18.66
C PHE A 20 28.64 -10.29 19.97
N PHE A 21 29.25 -11.45 20.14
CA PHE A 21 29.30 -12.13 21.44
C PHE A 21 30.31 -11.41 22.34
N LEU A 22 29.83 -10.70 23.35
CA LEU A 22 30.63 -10.40 24.55
C LEU A 22 30.27 -11.40 25.63
N SER A 23 31.19 -12.29 25.89
CA SER A 23 31.14 -13.20 27.03
C SER A 23 31.38 -12.42 28.33
N SER A 24 30.38 -12.32 29.19
CA SER A 24 30.57 -12.14 30.64
C SER A 24 29.49 -12.90 31.37
N SER A 25 30.00 -13.76 32.26
CA SER A 25 29.24 -14.60 33.16
C SER A 25 28.52 -13.75 34.20
N ASP A 26 27.18 -13.70 34.17
CA ASP A 26 26.33 -13.51 35.32
C ASP A 26 24.95 -14.14 35.07
N GLN A 27 24.60 -15.05 35.98
CA GLN A 27 23.38 -15.83 35.97
C GLN A 27 22.24 -15.03 36.60
N ASN A 28 21.09 -15.05 35.95
CA ASN A 28 19.73 -14.69 36.34
C ASN A 28 19.23 -13.31 35.89
N ASN A 29 18.77 -13.28 34.73
CA ASN A 29 17.49 -12.73 34.23
C ASN A 29 17.57 -12.66 32.68
N GLN A 30 17.25 -13.75 32.02
CA GLN A 30 17.18 -13.76 30.55
C GLN A 30 15.89 -13.05 30.11
N THR A 31 15.91 -11.72 30.12
CA THR A 31 15.03 -10.98 29.23
C THR A 31 15.60 -11.17 27.84
N THR A 32 15.00 -12.07 27.06
CA THR A 32 15.34 -12.24 25.65
C THR A 32 14.96 -10.94 24.93
N TYR A 33 15.95 -10.08 24.71
CA TYR A 33 15.79 -8.91 23.85
C TYR A 33 15.72 -9.43 22.43
N TYR A 34 14.52 -9.46 21.86
CA TYR A 34 14.34 -9.55 20.43
C TYR A 34 14.53 -8.12 19.89
N PRO A 35 15.55 -7.87 19.04
CA PRO A 35 15.61 -6.61 18.33
C PRO A 35 14.30 -6.48 17.56
N GLN A 36 13.55 -5.41 17.79
CA GLN A 36 12.48 -5.02 16.90
C GLN A 36 13.17 -4.73 15.56
N GLU A 37 13.06 -5.66 14.62
CA GLU A 37 13.43 -5.37 13.23
C GLU A 37 12.63 -4.14 12.82
N ASP A 38 13.34 -3.18 12.23
CA ASP A 38 12.77 -1.96 11.66
C ASP A 38 11.54 -2.35 10.82
N GLN A 39 10.34 -1.96 11.25
CA GLN A 39 9.05 -2.45 10.75
C GLN A 39 8.73 -1.94 9.34
N MET A 40 9.74 -1.45 8.62
CA MET A 40 9.61 -0.96 7.26
C MET A 40 9.84 -2.06 6.24
N SER A 41 8.83 -2.31 5.40
CA SER A 41 8.90 -3.29 4.32
C SER A 41 9.03 -2.59 2.98
N LEU A 42 10.09 -2.90 2.23
CA LEU A 42 10.28 -2.41 0.87
C LEU A 42 9.54 -3.29 -0.14
N VAL A 43 8.79 -2.68 -1.04
CA VAL A 43 8.02 -3.34 -2.09
C VAL A 43 8.24 -2.63 -3.42
N THR A 44 8.34 -3.37 -4.51
CA THR A 44 8.35 -2.82 -5.87
C THR A 44 7.06 -3.18 -6.59
N ILE A 45 6.36 -2.18 -7.13
CA ILE A 45 5.29 -2.37 -8.10
C ILE A 45 5.89 -2.21 -9.49
N SER A 46 6.07 -3.32 -10.22
CA SER A 46 6.49 -3.26 -11.62
C SER A 46 5.28 -3.03 -12.51
N THR A 47 5.31 -1.97 -13.31
CA THR A 47 4.24 -1.60 -14.22
C THR A 47 4.74 -1.57 -15.67
N SER A 48 3.83 -1.52 -16.63
CA SER A 48 4.20 -1.31 -18.04
C SER A 48 4.78 0.09 -18.33
N ALA A 49 4.69 1.03 -17.37
CA ALA A 49 5.27 2.36 -17.45
C ALA A 49 6.63 2.46 -16.76
N GLY A 50 6.98 1.52 -15.89
CA GLY A 50 8.20 1.47 -15.08
C GLY A 50 7.94 0.96 -13.68
N ASP A 51 8.97 0.94 -12.86
CA ASP A 51 8.93 0.46 -11.49
C ASP A 51 8.62 1.61 -10.51
N ILE A 52 7.83 1.30 -9.49
CA ILE A 52 7.50 2.20 -8.38
C ILE A 52 7.95 1.51 -7.10
N HIS A 53 8.88 2.12 -6.38
CA HIS A 53 9.42 1.58 -5.14
C HIS A 53 8.71 2.19 -3.93
N LEU A 54 8.26 1.31 -3.04
CA LEU A 54 7.43 1.65 -1.90
C LEU A 54 8.14 1.30 -0.60
N GLU A 55 7.94 2.12 0.39
CA GLU A 55 8.22 1.84 1.78
C GLU A 55 6.90 1.77 2.54
N LEU A 56 6.64 0.62 3.20
CA LEU A 56 5.40 0.38 3.92
C LEU A 56 5.62 0.60 5.42
N ASP A 57 4.68 1.26 6.06
CA ASP A 57 4.70 1.63 7.47
C ASP A 57 3.89 0.63 8.32
N ALA A 58 4.53 -0.48 8.70
CA ALA A 58 3.90 -1.49 9.54
C ALA A 58 3.78 -1.07 11.01
N GLU A 59 4.48 -0.03 11.46
CA GLU A 59 4.34 0.50 12.81
C GLU A 59 2.99 1.21 12.98
N ASN A 60 2.62 2.07 12.03
CA ASN A 60 1.41 2.88 12.09
C ASN A 60 0.20 2.24 11.40
N ALA A 61 0.40 1.27 10.50
CA ALA A 61 -0.68 0.58 9.78
C ALA A 61 -0.45 -0.96 9.71
N PRO A 62 -0.29 -1.65 10.86
CA PRO A 62 0.11 -3.06 10.88
C PRO A 62 -0.89 -4.00 10.18
N ILE A 63 -2.19 -3.79 10.35
CA ILE A 63 -3.23 -4.64 9.74
C ILE A 63 -3.23 -4.46 8.23
N THR A 64 -3.16 -3.21 7.78
CA THR A 64 -3.18 -2.84 6.36
C THR A 64 -1.94 -3.36 5.64
N VAL A 65 -0.75 -3.15 6.22
CA VAL A 65 0.52 -3.64 5.66
C VAL A 65 0.54 -5.16 5.60
N ALA A 66 0.13 -5.85 6.67
CA ALA A 66 0.07 -7.32 6.69
C ALA A 66 -0.86 -7.86 5.59
N ASN A 67 -2.05 -7.28 5.42
CA ASN A 67 -3.00 -7.65 4.37
C ASN A 67 -2.41 -7.40 2.96
N PHE A 68 -1.84 -6.22 2.73
CA PHE A 68 -1.24 -5.87 1.44
C PHE A 68 -0.09 -6.82 1.08
N LEU A 69 0.82 -7.09 2.01
CA LEU A 69 1.94 -8.00 1.80
C LEU A 69 1.49 -9.45 1.57
N GLN A 70 0.45 -9.90 2.28
CA GLN A 70 -0.08 -11.26 2.06
C GLN A 70 -0.67 -11.39 0.65
N LEU A 71 -1.50 -10.44 0.22
CA LEU A 71 -2.06 -10.43 -1.13
C LEU A 71 -0.97 -10.35 -2.21
N ALA A 72 0.08 -9.57 -1.96
CA ALA A 72 1.21 -9.47 -2.87
C ALA A 72 2.00 -10.79 -2.96
N LYS A 73 2.28 -11.46 -1.83
CA LYS A 73 2.93 -12.79 -1.77
C LYS A 73 2.11 -13.87 -2.47
N ASP A 74 0.80 -13.81 -2.36
CA ASP A 74 -0.13 -14.74 -3.02
C ASP A 74 -0.29 -14.45 -4.53
N GLY A 75 0.39 -13.42 -5.04
CA GLY A 75 0.34 -13.03 -6.45
C GLY A 75 -0.98 -12.39 -6.86
N TYR A 76 -1.81 -11.97 -5.89
CA TYR A 76 -3.11 -11.37 -6.16
C TYR A 76 -3.02 -10.16 -7.09
N TYR A 77 -2.04 -9.29 -6.89
CA TYR A 77 -1.90 -8.07 -7.69
C TYR A 77 -1.37 -8.31 -9.11
N ASN A 78 -0.82 -9.50 -9.41
CA ASN A 78 -0.30 -9.80 -10.75
C ASN A 78 -1.42 -9.76 -11.78
N GLY A 79 -1.20 -9.00 -12.87
CA GLY A 79 -2.17 -8.79 -13.95
C GLY A 79 -3.33 -7.85 -13.59
N THR A 80 -3.30 -7.19 -12.43
CA THR A 80 -4.23 -6.10 -12.15
C THR A 80 -3.81 -4.82 -12.88
N ILE A 81 -4.72 -3.84 -12.95
CA ILE A 81 -4.48 -2.57 -13.62
C ILE A 81 -4.76 -1.40 -12.66
N PHE A 82 -4.18 -0.24 -12.98
CA PHE A 82 -4.70 1.03 -12.49
C PHE A 82 -5.95 1.37 -13.29
N HIS A 83 -7.12 1.12 -12.71
CA HIS A 83 -8.41 1.20 -13.37
C HIS A 83 -9.11 2.56 -13.17
N ARG A 84 -8.66 3.37 -12.22
CA ARG A 84 -9.18 4.71 -11.98
C ARG A 84 -8.02 5.68 -11.80
N ILE A 85 -7.87 6.57 -12.77
CA ILE A 85 -6.76 7.53 -12.84
C ILE A 85 -7.37 8.93 -12.95
N ILE A 86 -7.03 9.81 -12.02
CA ILE A 86 -7.47 11.21 -12.04
C ILE A 86 -6.24 12.08 -11.75
N ASP A 87 -5.80 12.80 -12.78
CA ASP A 87 -4.73 13.77 -12.67
C ASP A 87 -5.02 14.81 -11.58
N GLY A 88 -4.00 15.17 -10.79
CA GLY A 88 -4.15 16.09 -9.66
C GLY A 88 -5.01 15.53 -8.51
N PHE A 89 -5.23 14.20 -8.47
CA PHE A 89 -5.93 13.53 -7.37
C PHE A 89 -5.24 12.21 -6.98
N MET A 90 -5.48 11.11 -7.69
CA MET A 90 -4.91 9.80 -7.33
C MET A 90 -4.88 8.83 -8.52
N VAL A 91 -4.09 7.76 -8.36
CA VAL A 91 -4.00 6.60 -9.25
C VAL A 91 -4.40 5.36 -8.46
N GLN A 92 -5.58 4.75 -8.77
CA GLN A 92 -6.15 3.62 -8.03
C GLN A 92 -6.06 2.32 -8.83
N GLY A 93 -5.65 1.25 -8.16
CA GLY A 93 -5.47 -0.08 -8.74
C GLY A 93 -5.76 -1.22 -7.79
N GLY A 94 -5.39 -2.44 -8.19
CA GLY A 94 -5.44 -3.64 -7.37
C GLY A 94 -6.80 -4.31 -7.26
N GLY A 95 -7.79 -3.95 -8.08
CA GLY A 95 -9.14 -4.52 -7.99
C GLY A 95 -9.70 -5.08 -9.27
N LEU A 96 -9.16 -4.71 -10.43
CA LEU A 96 -9.63 -5.15 -11.72
C LEU A 96 -8.47 -5.72 -12.55
N ASP A 97 -8.76 -6.69 -13.39
CA ASP A 97 -7.83 -7.21 -14.38
C ASP A 97 -7.80 -6.36 -15.67
N GLU A 98 -6.99 -6.77 -16.62
CA GLU A 98 -6.85 -6.08 -17.93
C GLU A 98 -8.13 -6.02 -18.75
N ASN A 99 -9.12 -6.85 -18.46
CA ASN A 99 -10.42 -6.86 -19.13
C ASN A 99 -11.47 -6.04 -18.37
N MET A 100 -11.06 -5.29 -17.32
CA MET A 100 -11.92 -4.56 -16.40
C MET A 100 -12.84 -5.49 -15.58
N ALA A 101 -12.50 -6.77 -15.48
CA ALA A 101 -13.24 -7.71 -14.66
C ALA A 101 -12.78 -7.60 -13.19
N PRO A 102 -13.72 -7.58 -12.23
CA PRO A 102 -13.37 -7.59 -10.80
C PRO A 102 -12.55 -8.82 -10.43
N LYS A 103 -11.47 -8.61 -9.69
CA LYS A 103 -10.61 -9.65 -9.13
C LYS A 103 -10.83 -9.71 -7.62
N PRO A 104 -11.65 -10.67 -7.13
CA PRO A 104 -11.91 -10.79 -5.69
C PRO A 104 -10.65 -11.25 -4.96
N THR A 105 -10.39 -10.69 -3.79
CA THR A 105 -9.25 -11.08 -2.93
C THR A 105 -9.42 -12.46 -2.31
N GLY A 106 -10.67 -12.89 -2.10
CA GLY A 106 -10.98 -14.10 -1.33
C GLY A 106 -10.78 -13.92 0.18
N THR A 107 -10.51 -12.70 0.64
CA THR A 107 -10.31 -12.36 2.05
C THR A 107 -11.46 -11.52 2.58
N GLU A 108 -11.67 -11.56 3.91
CA GLU A 108 -12.60 -10.65 4.58
C GLU A 108 -12.05 -9.22 4.59
N PRO A 109 -12.93 -8.21 4.66
CA PRO A 109 -12.53 -6.83 4.85
C PRO A 109 -11.73 -6.62 6.13
N ILE A 110 -10.79 -5.67 6.09
CA ILE A 110 -9.95 -5.33 7.23
C ILE A 110 -10.43 -4.05 7.93
N GLN A 111 -10.05 -3.91 9.19
CA GLN A 111 -10.27 -2.67 9.95
C GLN A 111 -9.50 -1.51 9.28
N ASN A 112 -10.17 -0.37 9.16
CA ASN A 112 -9.56 0.86 8.65
C ASN A 112 -8.71 1.52 9.73
N GLU A 113 -7.43 1.70 9.46
CA GLU A 113 -6.43 2.30 10.36
C GLU A 113 -6.17 3.78 10.06
N ALA A 114 -7.11 4.51 9.40
CA ALA A 114 -6.90 5.90 9.01
C ALA A 114 -6.73 6.88 10.19
N ASN A 115 -7.06 6.46 11.41
CA ASN A 115 -6.82 7.21 12.65
C ASN A 115 -5.37 7.08 13.17
N ASN A 116 -4.45 6.57 12.34
CA ASN A 116 -3.04 6.35 12.67
C ASN A 116 -2.15 7.61 12.64
N GLY A 117 -2.73 8.77 12.28
CA GLY A 117 -2.02 10.04 12.21
C GLY A 117 -1.30 10.31 10.89
N LEU A 118 -1.20 9.32 9.99
CA LEU A 118 -0.64 9.50 8.65
C LEU A 118 -1.62 10.28 7.76
N LYS A 119 -1.07 11.08 6.85
CA LYS A 119 -1.86 11.93 5.96
C LYS A 119 -1.81 11.44 4.51
N ASN A 120 -2.87 11.72 3.77
CA ASN A 120 -2.98 11.46 2.33
C ASN A 120 -2.21 12.54 1.53
N ASP A 121 -0.92 12.71 1.84
CA ASP A 121 -0.03 13.62 1.14
C ASP A 121 0.41 13.01 -0.20
N ARG A 122 0.89 13.83 -1.14
CA ARG A 122 1.41 13.34 -2.43
C ARG A 122 2.47 12.25 -2.24
N GLY A 123 2.33 11.17 -2.98
CA GLY A 123 3.22 10.00 -2.96
C GLY A 123 2.86 8.96 -1.90
N THR A 124 1.90 9.21 -1.01
CA THR A 124 1.48 8.19 -0.05
C THR A 124 0.53 7.17 -0.67
N LEU A 125 0.57 5.94 -0.12
CA LEU A 125 -0.34 4.85 -0.46
C LEU A 125 -1.46 4.78 0.57
N ALA A 126 -2.70 4.67 0.10
CA ALA A 126 -3.85 4.47 0.97
C ALA A 126 -4.80 3.40 0.44
N MET A 127 -5.54 2.74 1.36
CA MET A 127 -6.53 1.71 1.00
C MET A 127 -7.81 2.33 0.49
N ALA A 128 -8.28 1.84 -0.65
CA ALA A 128 -9.62 2.17 -1.15
C ALA A 128 -10.69 1.43 -0.35
N ARG A 129 -11.86 2.06 -0.21
CA ARG A 129 -13.02 1.52 0.53
C ARG A 129 -14.34 1.98 -0.08
N THR A 130 -15.42 1.35 0.34
CA THR A 130 -16.79 1.80 0.09
C THR A 130 -17.22 2.86 1.12
N MET A 131 -18.51 3.16 1.20
CA MET A 131 -19.06 4.02 2.25
C MET A 131 -18.94 3.42 3.66
N ASP A 132 -18.83 2.10 3.77
CA ASP A 132 -18.48 1.43 5.03
C ASP A 132 -17.00 1.67 5.33
N PRO A 133 -16.65 2.27 6.48
CA PRO A 133 -15.26 2.54 6.84
C PRO A 133 -14.38 1.29 6.85
N HIS A 134 -14.89 0.14 7.25
CA HIS A 134 -14.16 -1.11 7.43
C HIS A 134 -14.38 -2.10 6.27
N SER A 135 -14.50 -1.60 5.05
CA SER A 135 -14.75 -2.42 3.84
C SER A 135 -13.52 -2.63 2.95
N CYS A 136 -12.34 -2.22 3.41
CA CYS A 136 -11.11 -2.39 2.65
C CYS A 136 -10.78 -3.87 2.47
N THR A 137 -10.41 -4.28 1.24
CA THR A 137 -9.91 -5.63 0.95
C THR A 137 -8.53 -5.59 0.28
N GLY A 138 -8.46 -5.30 -1.03
CA GLY A 138 -7.19 -5.32 -1.77
C GLY A 138 -6.94 -4.09 -2.65
N GLN A 139 -7.95 -3.25 -2.90
CA GLN A 139 -7.75 -2.06 -3.74
C GLN A 139 -7.03 -0.96 -2.95
N PHE A 140 -6.09 -0.30 -3.61
CA PHE A 140 -5.31 0.80 -3.06
C PHE A 140 -5.19 1.93 -4.07
N PHE A 141 -4.75 3.09 -3.61
CA PHE A 141 -4.40 4.21 -4.49
C PHE A 141 -3.12 4.89 -4.04
N ILE A 142 -2.44 5.53 -5.00
CA ILE A 142 -1.31 6.40 -4.76
C ILE A 142 -1.80 7.84 -4.90
N ASN A 143 -1.59 8.66 -3.89
CA ASN A 143 -1.96 10.07 -3.90
C ASN A 143 -1.07 10.83 -4.89
N HIS A 144 -1.66 11.42 -5.93
CA HIS A 144 -0.94 12.23 -6.92
C HIS A 144 -0.79 13.70 -6.48
N LYS A 145 -1.50 14.07 -5.42
CA LYS A 145 -1.53 15.40 -4.78
C LYS A 145 -1.81 15.22 -3.30
N ASP A 146 -1.56 16.27 -2.50
CA ASP A 146 -2.03 16.32 -1.12
C ASP A 146 -3.56 16.37 -1.08
N ASN A 147 -4.16 15.36 -0.47
CA ASN A 147 -5.60 15.15 -0.42
C ASN A 147 -6.11 15.19 1.03
N ASP A 148 -5.97 16.33 1.71
CA ASP A 148 -6.33 16.50 3.11
C ASP A 148 -7.76 16.08 3.44
N PHE A 149 -8.69 16.20 2.48
CA PHE A 149 -10.09 15.80 2.65
C PHE A 149 -10.30 14.28 2.78
N LEU A 150 -9.26 13.47 2.48
CA LEU A 150 -9.24 12.01 2.67
C LEU A 150 -8.71 11.60 4.05
N ASN A 151 -8.19 12.54 4.85
CA ASN A 151 -7.65 12.26 6.17
C ASN A 151 -8.76 11.96 7.18
N HIS A 152 -8.42 11.18 8.21
CA HIS A 152 -9.32 10.93 9.32
C HIS A 152 -9.67 12.21 10.06
N THR A 153 -10.94 12.41 10.32
CA THR A 153 -11.47 13.55 11.09
C THR A 153 -12.41 13.13 12.21
N SER A 154 -13.09 12.00 12.07
CA SER A 154 -14.02 11.46 13.06
C SER A 154 -14.40 10.01 12.74
N GLU A 155 -14.91 9.28 13.74
CA GLU A 155 -15.38 7.89 13.62
C GLU A 155 -16.80 7.81 13.02
N THR A 156 -17.00 8.45 11.86
CA THR A 156 -18.23 8.38 11.07
C THR A 156 -17.94 7.85 9.68
N SER A 157 -18.92 7.38 8.93
CA SER A 157 -18.73 6.87 7.57
C SER A 157 -18.00 7.87 6.65
N GLN A 158 -18.26 9.17 6.81
CA GLN A 158 -17.64 10.23 6.02
C GLN A 158 -16.31 10.71 6.60
N GLY A 159 -16.20 10.77 7.95
CA GLY A 159 -15.03 11.30 8.64
C GLY A 159 -13.94 10.28 8.93
N TRP A 160 -14.18 8.97 8.73
CA TRP A 160 -13.19 7.95 9.02
C TRP A 160 -11.92 8.10 8.20
N GLY A 161 -12.05 8.58 6.95
CA GLY A 161 -10.92 8.77 6.04
C GLY A 161 -10.44 7.47 5.38
N TYR A 162 -9.23 7.55 4.80
CA TYR A 162 -8.58 6.46 4.07
C TYR A 162 -7.23 6.16 4.71
N ALA A 163 -7.00 4.90 5.09
CA ALA A 163 -5.81 4.48 5.81
C ALA A 163 -4.56 4.57 4.92
N VAL A 164 -3.70 5.52 5.22
CA VAL A 164 -2.35 5.56 4.66
C VAL A 164 -1.51 4.48 5.34
N PHE A 165 -0.74 3.72 4.53
CA PHE A 165 0.05 2.58 5.00
C PHE A 165 1.46 2.50 4.40
N GLY A 166 1.89 3.52 3.68
CA GLY A 166 3.21 3.60 3.08
C GLY A 166 3.36 4.77 2.14
N SER A 167 4.53 4.87 1.51
CA SER A 167 4.86 5.94 0.56
C SER A 167 5.73 5.45 -0.58
N VAL A 168 5.70 6.17 -1.69
CA VAL A 168 6.62 6.02 -2.82
C VAL A 168 7.94 6.66 -2.42
N ILE A 169 9.00 5.86 -2.42
CA ILE A 169 10.37 6.33 -2.15
C ILE A 169 11.18 6.57 -3.42
N ASP A 170 10.77 5.93 -4.54
CA ASP A 170 11.34 6.15 -5.87
C ASP A 170 10.31 5.78 -6.95
N GLY A 171 10.37 6.41 -8.14
CA GLY A 171 9.41 6.17 -9.24
C GLY A 171 8.16 7.06 -9.16
N MET A 172 8.20 8.20 -8.46
CA MET A 172 7.10 9.16 -8.44
C MET A 172 6.87 9.80 -9.82
N ASP A 173 7.88 9.90 -10.67
CA ASP A 173 7.79 10.29 -12.07
C ASP A 173 7.02 9.27 -12.92
N ILE A 174 7.11 7.97 -12.60
CA ILE A 174 6.29 6.93 -13.22
C ILE A 174 4.82 7.09 -12.82
N VAL A 175 4.54 7.42 -11.55
CA VAL A 175 3.17 7.73 -11.09
C VAL A 175 2.61 8.95 -11.85
N ASP A 176 3.43 9.99 -12.06
CA ASP A 176 3.05 11.18 -12.83
C ASP A 176 2.74 10.83 -14.29
N GLN A 177 3.58 9.99 -14.91
CA GLN A 177 3.35 9.51 -16.27
C GLN A 177 2.04 8.71 -16.37
N ILE A 178 1.75 7.87 -15.39
CA ILE A 178 0.48 7.12 -15.31
C ILE A 178 -0.69 8.08 -15.17
N ALA A 179 -0.59 9.08 -14.28
CA ALA A 179 -1.64 10.06 -14.01
C ALA A 179 -1.99 10.91 -15.25
N LEU A 180 -1.01 11.19 -16.11
CA LEU A 180 -1.17 11.94 -17.37
C LEU A 180 -1.62 11.06 -18.55
N SER A 181 -1.81 9.75 -18.35
CA SER A 181 -2.25 8.85 -19.43
C SER A 181 -3.65 9.20 -19.92
N THR A 182 -3.89 9.06 -21.22
CA THR A 182 -5.23 9.21 -21.78
C THR A 182 -6.16 8.14 -21.22
N THR A 183 -7.20 8.56 -20.52
CA THR A 183 -8.22 7.69 -19.94
C THR A 183 -9.51 7.73 -20.73
N SER A 184 -10.35 6.70 -20.57
CA SER A 184 -11.71 6.66 -21.07
C SER A 184 -12.59 5.92 -20.08
N THR A 185 -13.85 6.29 -19.97
CA THR A 185 -14.79 5.59 -19.11
C THR A 185 -15.20 4.25 -19.73
N VAL A 186 -15.02 3.17 -18.97
CA VAL A 186 -15.43 1.81 -19.34
C VAL A 186 -16.20 1.21 -18.17
N GLY A 187 -17.45 0.79 -18.40
CA GLY A 187 -18.25 0.09 -17.38
C GLY A 187 -18.55 0.89 -16.11
N GLY A 188 -18.41 2.23 -16.15
CA GLY A 188 -18.64 3.10 -14.99
C GLY A 188 -17.38 3.47 -14.21
N TYR A 189 -16.20 3.07 -14.70
CA TYR A 189 -14.87 3.43 -14.19
C TYR A 189 -14.16 4.37 -15.18
#